data_4b2377dac87e6f58c297e6b48b926bf4
#
_entry.id   4b2377dac87e6f58c297e6b48b926bf4
#
_cell.length_a   1.000
_cell.length_b   1.000
_cell.length_c   1.000
_cell.angle_alpha   90.00
_cell.angle_beta   90.00
_cell.angle_gamma   90.00
#
_symmetry.space_group_name_H-M   'P 1'
#
loop_
_entity.id
_entity.type
_entity.pdbx_description
1 polymer ?
#
loop_
_entity_poly.entity_id
_entity_poly.type
_entity_poly.pdbx_seq_one_letter_code
_entity_poly.pdbx_strand_id
1 'polypeptide(L)'
;MVKLSLRTHPDVLFGFSNNYVELILRVENPGEHSVWTEADVAVPEHISLAPNNALRKGRIRVGIVAKNEFLEKAVRVYGNSYTQPQMYKCDITLYSFNRDGVIENRMEKSFNLRCEMKKEASL
;
A
#
# COMPACT_ATOMS: atom_id res chain seq x y z
N MET A 1 3.32 15.39 -13.51
CA MET A 1 3.15 13.96 -13.26
C MET A 1 3.59 13.63 -11.85
N VAL A 2 2.74 12.95 -11.09
CA VAL A 2 3.08 12.55 -9.71
C VAL A 2 4.04 11.36 -9.71
N LYS A 3 4.78 11.21 -8.61
CA LYS A 3 5.66 10.06 -8.38
C LYS A 3 5.13 9.26 -7.20
N LEU A 4 5.13 7.94 -7.34
CA LEU A 4 4.68 7.02 -6.29
C LEU A 4 5.86 6.18 -5.83
N SER A 5 6.13 6.19 -4.52
CA SER A 5 7.10 5.30 -3.87
C SER A 5 6.37 4.46 -2.85
N LEU A 6 6.81 3.21 -2.70
CA LEU A 6 6.20 2.24 -1.80
C LEU A 6 7.25 1.67 -0.86
N ARG A 7 6.88 1.53 0.41
CA ARG A 7 7.68 0.82 1.41
C ARG A 7 6.77 0.22 2.46
N THR A 8 7.29 -0.71 3.24
CA THR A 8 6.55 -1.29 4.37
C THR A 8 7.28 -1.01 5.68
N HIS A 9 6.50 -0.92 6.75
CA HIS A 9 7.01 -0.83 8.10
C HIS A 9 6.12 -1.66 9.04
N PRO A 10 6.68 -2.64 9.75
CA PRO A 10 8.05 -3.18 9.61
C PRO A 10 8.27 -3.81 8.22
N ASP A 11 9.50 -4.17 7.92
CA ASP A 11 9.89 -4.63 6.58
C ASP A 11 9.24 -5.94 6.17
N VAL A 12 8.95 -6.81 7.13
CA VAL A 12 8.43 -8.15 6.85
C VAL A 12 7.18 -8.44 7.66
N LEU A 13 6.30 -9.23 7.05
CA LEU A 13 5.17 -9.86 7.71
C LEU A 13 5.63 -11.22 8.24
N PHE A 14 5.05 -11.68 9.35
CA PHE A 14 5.36 -13.01 9.89
C PHE A 14 4.29 -14.02 9.51
N GLY A 15 4.74 -15.21 9.10
CA GLY A 15 3.87 -16.29 8.67
C GLY A 15 3.16 -16.98 9.83
N PHE A 16 1.99 -17.54 9.53
CA PHE A 16 1.18 -18.37 10.44
C PHE A 16 0.83 -17.69 11.77
N SER A 17 0.68 -16.38 11.74
CA SER A 17 0.32 -15.62 12.95
C SER A 17 -0.45 -14.36 12.59
N ASN A 18 -1.21 -13.85 13.55
CA ASN A 18 -1.92 -12.59 13.40
C ASN A 18 -0.93 -11.44 13.62
N ASN A 19 -0.64 -10.74 12.56
CA ASN A 19 0.23 -9.57 12.60
C ASN A 19 -0.04 -8.70 11.38
N TYR A 20 0.57 -7.53 11.35
CA TYR A 20 0.40 -6.65 10.19
C TYR A 20 1.65 -5.83 9.93
N VAL A 21 1.73 -5.33 8.70
CA VAL A 21 2.68 -4.28 8.31
C VAL A 21 1.88 -3.11 7.77
N GLU A 22 2.48 -1.93 7.80
CA GLU A 22 1.91 -0.78 7.12
C GLU A 22 2.59 -0.63 5.76
N LEU A 23 1.80 -0.69 4.69
CA LEU A 23 2.25 -0.34 3.35
C LEU A 23 2.10 1.17 3.21
N ILE A 24 3.22 1.86 3.04
CA ILE A 24 3.26 3.32 3.00
C ILE A 24 3.38 3.77 1.55
N LEU A 25 2.37 4.53 1.12
CA LEU A 25 2.35 5.16 -0.19
C LEU A 25 2.84 6.60 -0.03
N ARG A 26 3.93 6.92 -0.69
CA ARG A 26 4.44 8.30 -0.76
C ARG A 26 4.17 8.84 -2.15
N VAL A 27 3.40 9.91 -2.21
CA VAL A 27 3.02 10.56 -3.47
C VAL A 27 3.66 11.95 -3.50
N GLU A 28 4.48 12.19 -4.51
CA GLU A 28 5.16 13.48 -4.72
C GLU A 28 4.57 14.16 -5.96
N ASN A 29 4.38 15.47 -5.88
CA ASN A 29 3.87 16.27 -7.00
C ASN A 29 4.91 17.27 -7.47
N PRO A 30 5.72 16.93 -8.49
CA PRO A 30 6.66 17.88 -9.08
C PRO A 30 6.01 18.81 -10.10
N GLY A 31 4.71 18.68 -10.36
CA GLY A 31 3.98 19.46 -11.35
C GLY A 31 3.67 20.88 -10.89
N GLU A 32 3.02 21.64 -11.77
CA GLU A 32 2.76 23.06 -11.57
C GLU A 32 1.50 23.34 -10.76
N HIS A 33 0.61 22.37 -10.63
CA HIS A 33 -0.69 22.53 -9.98
C HIS A 33 -0.90 21.45 -8.92
N SER A 34 -1.71 21.77 -7.91
CA SER A 34 -2.17 20.78 -6.94
C SER A 34 -3.01 19.70 -7.62
N VAL A 35 -2.89 18.47 -7.15
CA VAL A 35 -3.68 17.33 -7.64
C VAL A 35 -4.31 16.60 -6.48
N TRP A 36 -5.52 16.11 -6.69
CA TRP A 36 -6.18 15.17 -5.79
C TRP A 36 -5.72 13.76 -6.14
N THR A 37 -5.42 12.95 -5.14
CA THR A 37 -4.92 11.60 -5.37
C THR A 37 -5.70 10.56 -4.58
N GLU A 38 -6.00 9.44 -5.25
CA GLU A 38 -6.62 8.26 -4.67
C GLU A 38 -5.90 7.02 -5.18
N ALA A 39 -5.93 5.96 -4.40
CA ALA A 39 -5.27 4.72 -4.80
C ALA A 39 -6.16 3.51 -4.55
N ASP A 40 -6.11 2.57 -5.50
CA ASP A 40 -6.65 1.23 -5.31
C ASP A 40 -5.50 0.33 -4.88
N VAL A 41 -5.72 -0.43 -3.81
CA VAL A 41 -4.76 -1.41 -3.31
C VAL A 41 -5.39 -2.79 -3.43
N ALA A 42 -4.66 -3.71 -4.05
CA ALA A 42 -5.08 -5.10 -4.20
C ALA A 42 -3.99 -6.01 -3.65
N VAL A 43 -4.39 -6.98 -2.83
CA VAL A 43 -3.48 -7.96 -2.25
C VAL A 43 -3.90 -9.37 -2.69
N PRO A 44 -2.94 -10.32 -2.80
CA PRO A 44 -3.27 -11.70 -3.16
C PRO A 44 -3.90 -12.47 -2.00
N GLU A 45 -4.23 -13.74 -2.25
CA GLU A 45 -4.77 -14.63 -1.23
C GLU A 45 -3.83 -14.77 -0.03
N HIS A 46 -4.40 -15.10 1.12
CA HIS A 46 -3.74 -15.37 2.40
C HIS A 46 -3.20 -14.16 3.13
N ILE A 47 -3.36 -12.96 2.57
CA ILE A 47 -3.18 -11.70 3.28
C ILE A 47 -4.41 -10.82 3.03
N SER A 48 -4.60 -9.81 3.87
CA SER A 48 -5.84 -9.04 3.85
C SER A 48 -5.61 -7.57 4.19
N LEU A 49 -6.50 -6.73 3.72
CA LEU A 49 -6.55 -5.31 4.10
C LEU A 49 -7.39 -5.07 5.35
N ALA A 50 -7.99 -6.13 5.91
CA ALA A 50 -8.80 -6.06 7.12
C ALA A 50 -8.36 -7.15 8.12
N PRO A 51 -8.46 -6.87 9.45
CA PRO A 51 -7.96 -7.82 10.45
C PRO A 51 -8.82 -9.07 10.63
N ASN A 52 -10.13 -8.99 10.36
CA ASN A 52 -11.06 -10.05 10.72
C ASN A 52 -11.78 -10.71 9.54
N ASN A 53 -11.46 -10.33 8.34
CA ASN A 53 -12.06 -10.92 7.14
C ASN A 53 -11.10 -10.80 5.95
N ALA A 54 -11.41 -11.52 4.88
CA ALA A 54 -10.58 -11.54 3.68
C ALA A 54 -10.96 -10.38 2.77
N LEU A 55 -10.42 -9.20 3.05
CA LEU A 55 -10.58 -8.02 2.20
C LEU A 55 -9.34 -7.88 1.31
N ARG A 56 -9.50 -8.12 0.01
CA ARG A 56 -8.37 -8.16 -0.92
C ARG A 56 -8.22 -6.91 -1.77
N LYS A 57 -9.22 -6.03 -1.81
CA LYS A 57 -9.18 -4.79 -2.56
C LYS A 57 -9.77 -3.66 -1.75
N GLY A 58 -9.21 -2.49 -1.87
CA GLY A 58 -9.74 -1.28 -1.23
C GLY A 58 -9.26 -0.03 -1.93
N ARG A 59 -10.07 1.01 -1.85
CA ARG A 59 -9.69 2.34 -2.35
C ARG A 59 -9.43 3.24 -1.16
N ILE A 60 -8.35 3.99 -1.22
CA ILE A 60 -7.99 4.97 -0.20
C ILE A 60 -7.81 6.34 -0.84
N ARG A 61 -8.13 7.37 -0.07
CA ARG A 61 -7.83 8.75 -0.44
C ARG A 61 -6.45 9.08 0.11
N VAL A 62 -5.53 9.44 -0.76
CA VAL A 62 -4.23 9.94 -0.33
C VAL A 62 -4.36 11.41 0.06
N GLY A 63 -5.05 12.19 -0.77
CA GLY A 63 -5.33 13.59 -0.50
C GLY A 63 -4.89 14.52 -1.61
N ILE A 64 -4.89 15.81 -1.30
CA ILE A 64 -4.43 16.85 -2.23
C ILE A 64 -2.94 17.04 -2.02
N VAL A 65 -2.18 16.84 -3.09
CA VAL A 65 -0.73 17.05 -3.08
C VAL A 65 -0.44 18.37 -3.79
N ALA A 66 0.03 19.35 -3.03
CA ALA A 66 0.36 20.66 -3.57
C ALA A 66 1.64 20.59 -4.40
N LYS A 67 1.85 21.63 -5.22
CA LYS A 67 3.06 21.77 -6.03
C LYS A 67 4.32 21.61 -5.18
N ASN A 68 5.25 20.76 -5.63
CA ASN A 68 6.53 20.47 -4.97
C ASN A 68 6.41 19.92 -3.55
N GLU A 69 5.27 19.35 -3.21
CA GLU A 69 5.03 18.71 -1.92
C GLU A 69 4.83 17.21 -2.08
N PHE A 70 4.74 16.52 -0.95
CA PHE A 70 4.43 15.11 -0.91
C PHE A 70 3.45 14.82 0.21
N LEU A 71 2.72 13.71 0.07
CA LEU A 71 1.91 13.12 1.13
C LEU A 71 2.26 11.65 1.28
N GLU A 72 2.13 11.15 2.49
CA GLU A 72 2.24 9.72 2.77
C GLU A 72 0.92 9.20 3.33
N LYS A 73 0.53 8.02 2.89
CA LYS A 73 -0.65 7.32 3.41
C LYS A 73 -0.29 5.89 3.70
N ALA A 74 -0.61 5.43 4.90
CA ALA A 74 -0.36 4.06 5.32
C ALA A 74 -1.62 3.21 5.17
N VAL A 75 -1.44 1.99 4.67
CA VAL A 75 -2.49 0.98 4.56
C VAL A 75 -1.99 -0.25 5.28
N ARG A 76 -2.77 -0.77 6.23
CA ARG A 76 -2.39 -1.99 6.94
C ARG A 76 -2.65 -3.21 6.07
N VAL A 77 -1.66 -4.09 6.02
CA VAL A 77 -1.76 -5.40 5.37
C VAL A 77 -1.58 -6.45 6.45
N TYR A 78 -2.61 -7.28 6.63
CA TYR A 78 -2.68 -8.24 7.72
C TYR A 78 -2.34 -9.65 7.26
N GLY A 79 -1.54 -10.34 8.06
CA GLY A 79 -1.38 -11.78 7.99
C GLY A 79 -2.24 -12.47 9.03
N ASN A 80 -2.44 -13.76 8.89
CA ASN A 80 -3.21 -14.59 9.79
C ASN A 80 -2.58 -15.99 9.92
N SER A 81 -3.27 -16.91 10.59
CA SER A 81 -2.76 -18.26 10.78
C SER A 81 -2.58 -19.07 9.50
N TYR A 82 -3.14 -18.62 8.38
CA TYR A 82 -2.99 -19.27 7.06
C TYR A 82 -1.96 -18.61 6.16
N THR A 83 -1.38 -17.49 6.60
CA THR A 83 -0.40 -16.75 5.80
C THR A 83 0.92 -17.49 5.78
N GLN A 84 1.31 -18.00 4.61
CA GLN A 84 2.54 -18.76 4.45
C GLN A 84 3.74 -17.83 4.22
N PRO A 85 4.94 -18.20 4.70
CA PRO A 85 6.16 -17.47 4.38
C PRO A 85 6.44 -17.53 2.87
N GLN A 86 6.37 -16.39 2.22
CA GLN A 86 6.64 -16.23 0.79
C GLN A 86 6.60 -14.74 0.44
N MET A 87 6.83 -14.43 -0.82
CA MET A 87 6.62 -13.07 -1.34
C MET A 87 5.17 -12.93 -1.79
N TYR A 88 4.54 -11.83 -1.38
CA TYR A 88 3.18 -11.49 -1.79
C TYR A 88 3.22 -10.24 -2.66
N LYS A 89 2.75 -10.37 -3.89
CA LYS A 89 2.70 -9.24 -4.82
C LYS A 89 1.45 -8.41 -4.56
N CYS A 90 1.66 -7.19 -4.05
CA CYS A 90 0.59 -6.21 -3.84
C CYS A 90 0.58 -5.25 -5.03
N ASP A 91 -0.61 -4.95 -5.54
CA ASP A 91 -0.76 -4.07 -6.70
C ASP A 91 -1.42 -2.77 -6.28
N ILE A 92 -0.83 -1.66 -6.66
CA ILE A 92 -1.31 -0.33 -6.34
C ILE A 92 -1.56 0.42 -7.63
N THR A 93 -2.77 0.99 -7.77
CA THR A 93 -3.11 1.87 -8.87
C THR A 93 -3.37 3.26 -8.31
N LEU A 94 -2.57 4.22 -8.70
CA LEU A 94 -2.69 5.60 -8.26
C LEU A 94 -3.40 6.42 -9.32
N TYR A 95 -4.42 7.16 -8.91
CA TYR A 95 -5.17 8.08 -9.76
C TYR A 95 -4.90 9.51 -9.31
N SER A 96 -4.61 10.40 -10.24
CA SER A 96 -4.56 11.83 -9.99
C SER A 96 -5.68 12.54 -10.76
N PHE A 97 -6.32 13.48 -10.07
CA PHE A 97 -7.47 14.22 -10.60
C PHE A 97 -7.12 15.71 -10.62
N ASN A 98 -7.58 16.40 -11.65
CA ASN A 98 -7.47 17.85 -11.69
C ASN A 98 -8.56 18.50 -10.82
N ARG A 99 -8.59 19.87 -10.79
CA ARG A 99 -9.58 20.58 -9.97
C ARG A 99 -11.03 20.39 -10.44
N ASP A 100 -11.23 19.91 -11.67
CA ASP A 100 -12.56 19.61 -12.20
C ASP A 100 -13.00 18.19 -11.91
N GLY A 101 -12.17 17.41 -11.19
CA GLY A 101 -12.48 16.03 -10.85
C GLY A 101 -12.26 15.04 -11.98
N VAL A 102 -11.53 15.44 -13.01
CA VAL A 102 -11.22 14.58 -14.15
C VAL A 102 -9.87 13.90 -13.92
N ILE A 103 -9.81 12.61 -14.24
CA ILE A 103 -8.57 11.84 -14.12
C ILE A 103 -7.54 12.39 -15.12
N GLU A 104 -6.42 12.90 -14.58
CA GLU A 104 -5.30 13.35 -15.40
C GLU A 104 -4.30 12.25 -15.64
N ASN A 105 -4.14 11.36 -14.66
CA ASN A 105 -3.11 10.33 -14.73
C ASN A 105 -3.53 9.11 -13.94
N ARG A 106 -3.09 7.96 -14.42
CA ARG A 106 -3.26 6.67 -13.78
C ARG A 106 -1.94 5.93 -13.89
N MET A 107 -1.40 5.48 -12.74
CA MET A 107 -0.17 4.69 -12.76
C MET A 107 -0.32 3.44 -11.91
N GLU A 108 0.30 2.37 -12.35
CA GLU A 108 0.29 1.10 -11.65
C GLU A 108 1.68 0.80 -11.14
N LYS A 109 1.74 0.28 -9.91
CA LYS A 109 3.00 -0.14 -9.31
C LYS A 109 2.75 -1.37 -8.45
N SER A 110 3.69 -2.31 -8.49
CA SER A 110 3.63 -3.49 -7.65
C SER A 110 4.65 -3.39 -6.53
N PHE A 111 4.33 -3.98 -5.39
CA PHE A 111 5.24 -4.10 -4.27
C PHE A 111 5.27 -5.56 -3.80
N ASN A 112 6.46 -6.12 -3.66
CA ASN A 112 6.64 -7.47 -3.18
C ASN A 112 6.81 -7.44 -1.66
N LEU A 113 5.75 -7.79 -0.95
CA LEU A 113 5.75 -7.88 0.50
C LEU A 113 6.33 -9.22 0.92
N ARG A 114 7.41 -9.19 1.69
CA ARG A 114 8.04 -10.40 2.18
C ARG A 114 7.38 -10.86 3.47
N CYS A 115 7.06 -12.16 3.51
CA CYS A 115 6.57 -12.85 4.70
C CYS A 115 7.57 -13.91 5.10
N GLU A 116 8.03 -13.87 6.35
CA GLU A 116 9.05 -14.77 6.88
C GLU A 116 8.53 -15.47 8.13
N MET A 117 9.15 -16.59 8.47
CA MET A 117 8.91 -17.23 9.76
C MET A 117 9.50 -16.38 10.88
N LYS A 118 8.73 -16.19 11.93
CA LYS A 118 9.23 -15.53 13.12
C LYS A 118 10.29 -16.43 13.77
N LYS A 119 11.47 -15.87 14.03
CA LYS A 119 12.51 -16.60 14.75
C LYS A 119 12.10 -16.71 16.21
N GLU A 120 12.10 -17.94 16.74
CA GLU A 120 11.96 -18.15 18.16
C GLU A 120 13.22 -17.70 18.88
N ALA A 121 13.05 -17.12 20.06
CA ALA A 121 14.19 -16.81 20.91
C ALA A 121 14.86 -18.12 21.32
N SER A 122 16.13 -18.28 21.03
CA SER A 122 16.88 -19.43 21.52
C SER A 122 17.09 -19.28 23.02
N LEU A 123 16.81 -20.31 23.73
CA LEU A 123 16.99 -20.39 25.18
C LEU A 123 18.40 -20.80 25.50
#